data_ddddd2a3b1aab55335b438e15155e7ab
#
_entry.id   ddddd2a3b1aab55335b438e15155e7ab
#
_cell.length_a   1.000
_cell.length_b   1.000
_cell.length_c   1.000
_cell.angle_alpha   90.00
_cell.angle_beta   90.00
_cell.angle_gamma   90.00
#
_symmetry.space_group_name_H-M   'P 1'
#
loop_
_entity.id
_entity.type
_entity.pdbx_description
1 polymer ?
#
loop_
_entity_poly.entity_id
_entity_poly.type
_entity_poly.pdbx_seq_one_letter_code
_entity_poly.pdbx_strand_id
1 'polypeptide(L)'
;MVPTLYGRIQTRIVLTIVVGGIWTLIITPFLPTGEPLGPSYRMTFIILLTVLVLGIGWEFVYHGLQQFRWEKDWPTFFGLLTGINEGLLVWILLKAGAIPGVGDVPLSVFLIQFITTWLVIFLVVNGPVQIFFTRWRFRGGRFW
;
A
#
# COMPACT_ATOMS: atom_id res chain seq x y z
N MET A 1 -4.68 -19.66 1.51
CA MET A 1 -5.33 -19.00 0.36
C MET A 1 -4.33 -18.85 -0.78
N VAL A 2 -4.75 -19.12 -2.01
CA VAL A 2 -3.95 -18.89 -3.22
C VAL A 2 -4.51 -17.64 -3.92
N PRO A 3 -3.84 -16.47 -3.82
CA PRO A 3 -4.35 -15.25 -4.44
C PRO A 3 -4.33 -15.33 -5.97
N THR A 4 -5.38 -14.85 -6.60
CA THR A 4 -5.41 -14.64 -8.04
C THR A 4 -4.88 -13.25 -8.37
N LEU A 5 -4.41 -13.02 -9.61
CA LEU A 5 -3.95 -11.69 -10.01
C LEU A 5 -5.07 -10.66 -9.87
N TYR A 6 -6.27 -11.02 -10.30
CA TYR A 6 -7.43 -10.14 -10.20
C TYR A 6 -7.76 -9.82 -8.74
N GLY A 7 -7.70 -10.84 -7.85
CA GLY A 7 -7.91 -10.64 -6.42
C GLY A 7 -6.83 -9.76 -5.79
N ARG A 8 -5.58 -9.92 -6.20
CA ARG A 8 -4.47 -9.07 -5.73
C ARG A 8 -4.70 -7.60 -6.07
N ILE A 9 -5.08 -7.33 -7.31
CA ILE A 9 -5.33 -5.97 -7.79
C ILE A 9 -6.53 -5.36 -7.06
N GLN A 10 -7.63 -6.10 -6.92
CA GLN A 10 -8.80 -5.65 -6.17
C GLN A 10 -8.46 -5.31 -4.72
N THR A 11 -7.74 -6.20 -4.05
CA THR A 11 -7.31 -6.00 -2.66
C THR A 11 -6.45 -4.74 -2.54
N ARG A 12 -5.50 -4.58 -3.44
CA ARG A 12 -4.63 -3.39 -3.46
C ARG A 12 -5.46 -2.11 -3.59
N ILE A 13 -6.34 -2.05 -4.57
CA ILE A 13 -7.16 -0.86 -4.83
C ILE A 13 -8.07 -0.57 -3.64
N VAL A 14 -8.84 -1.55 -3.20
CA VAL A 14 -9.82 -1.37 -2.12
C VAL A 14 -9.13 -0.95 -0.82
N LEU A 15 -8.11 -1.68 -0.40
CA LEU A 15 -7.46 -1.39 0.88
C LEU A 15 -6.65 -0.12 0.87
N THR A 16 -5.97 0.19 -0.23
CA THR A 16 -5.22 1.44 -0.32
C THR A 16 -6.14 2.65 -0.33
N ILE A 17 -7.25 2.59 -1.06
CA ILE A 17 -8.19 3.72 -1.13
C ILE A 17 -8.94 3.85 0.19
N VAL A 18 -9.54 2.77 0.69
CA VAL A 18 -10.41 2.85 1.87
C VAL A 18 -9.58 2.99 3.14
N VAL A 19 -8.75 2.00 3.44
CA VAL A 19 -7.98 1.96 4.69
C VAL A 19 -6.86 2.98 4.67
N GLY A 20 -6.08 2.99 3.60
CA GLY A 20 -4.98 3.93 3.43
C GLY A 20 -5.47 5.38 3.36
N GLY A 21 -6.58 5.63 2.66
CA GLY A 21 -7.17 6.96 2.58
C GLY A 21 -7.65 7.48 3.93
N ILE A 22 -8.39 6.66 4.67
CA ILE A 22 -8.88 7.04 6.01
C ILE A 22 -7.69 7.26 6.96
N TRP A 23 -6.72 6.35 6.95
CA TRP A 23 -5.53 6.49 7.79
C TRP A 23 -4.74 7.75 7.47
N THR A 24 -4.57 8.05 6.18
CA THR A 24 -3.88 9.27 5.73
C THR A 24 -4.62 10.54 6.19
N LEU A 25 -5.95 10.54 6.14
CA LEU A 25 -6.74 11.65 6.70
C LEU A 25 -6.48 11.86 8.19
N ILE A 26 -6.32 10.77 8.93
CA ILE A 26 -6.12 10.82 10.39
C ILE A 26 -4.72 11.32 10.73
N ILE A 27 -3.67 10.78 10.10
CA ILE A 27 -2.28 11.04 10.52
C ILE A 27 -1.69 12.32 9.94
N THR A 28 -2.18 12.83 8.81
CA THR A 28 -1.56 13.97 8.13
C THR A 28 -1.38 15.19 9.04
N PRO A 29 -2.35 15.58 9.89
CA PRO A 29 -2.17 16.69 10.80
C PRO A 29 -1.03 16.51 11.81
N PHE A 30 -0.66 15.27 12.09
CA PHE A 30 0.37 14.92 13.08
C PHE A 30 1.76 14.75 12.45
N LEU A 31 1.85 14.82 11.13
CA LEU A 31 3.13 14.64 10.43
C LEU A 31 3.97 15.93 10.49
N PRO A 32 5.30 15.81 10.70
CA PRO A 32 6.18 16.97 10.77
C PRO A 32 6.52 17.50 9.37
N THR A 33 5.51 17.94 8.61
CA THR A 33 5.69 18.44 7.26
C THR A 33 6.27 19.84 7.20
N GLY A 34 6.05 20.65 8.24
CA GLY A 34 6.38 22.06 8.24
C GLY A 34 5.48 22.91 7.34
N GLU A 35 4.45 22.32 6.76
CA GLU A 35 3.54 22.95 5.81
C GLU A 35 2.14 23.11 6.40
N PRO A 36 1.32 24.06 5.91
CA PRO A 36 -0.10 24.11 6.26
C PRO A 36 -0.84 22.81 5.91
N LEU A 37 -2.03 22.62 6.50
CA LEU A 37 -2.81 21.38 6.31
C LEU A 37 -3.13 21.08 4.83
N GLY A 38 -3.52 22.09 4.05
CA GLY A 38 -3.85 21.91 2.64
C GLY A 38 -2.70 21.30 1.86
N PRO A 39 -1.52 21.92 1.82
CA PRO A 39 -0.34 21.34 1.17
C PRO A 39 0.10 20.01 1.77
N SER A 40 -0.04 19.81 3.08
CA SER A 40 0.29 18.54 3.73
C SER A 40 -0.60 17.42 3.24
N TYR A 41 -1.91 17.62 3.14
CA TYR A 41 -2.83 16.65 2.58
C TYR A 41 -2.54 16.36 1.10
N ARG A 42 -2.24 17.39 0.34
CA ARG A 42 -1.84 17.19 -1.06
C ARG A 42 -0.62 16.29 -1.17
N MET A 43 0.40 16.54 -0.37
CA MET A 43 1.62 15.72 -0.33
C MET A 43 1.31 14.27 0.02
N THR A 44 0.60 14.03 1.12
CA THR A 44 0.34 12.67 1.61
C THR A 44 -0.56 11.88 0.68
N PHE A 45 -1.58 12.51 0.07
CA PHE A 45 -2.46 11.83 -0.88
C PHE A 45 -1.78 11.55 -2.22
N ILE A 46 -0.87 12.42 -2.68
CA ILE A 46 -0.06 12.13 -3.87
C ILE A 46 0.88 10.94 -3.60
N ILE A 47 1.49 10.87 -2.43
CA ILE A 47 2.32 9.73 -2.03
C ILE A 47 1.47 8.45 -2.01
N LEU A 48 0.28 8.50 -1.41
CA LEU A 48 -0.63 7.35 -1.35
C LEU A 48 -1.03 6.89 -2.75
N LEU A 49 -1.37 7.83 -3.64
CA LEU A 49 -1.71 7.51 -5.03
C LEU A 49 -0.53 6.88 -5.75
N THR A 50 0.68 7.37 -5.52
CA THR A 50 1.90 6.79 -6.09
C THR A 50 2.11 5.36 -5.61
N VAL A 51 1.92 5.11 -4.32
CA VAL A 51 1.98 3.75 -3.75
C VAL A 51 0.96 2.84 -4.42
N LEU A 52 -0.26 3.33 -4.65
CA LEU A 52 -1.31 2.55 -5.32
C LEU A 52 -0.93 2.21 -6.76
N VAL A 53 -0.53 3.20 -7.54
CA VAL A 53 -0.23 3.01 -8.98
C VAL A 53 0.97 2.07 -9.16
N LEU A 54 2.06 2.32 -8.44
CA LEU A 54 3.23 1.45 -8.49
C LEU A 54 2.92 0.08 -7.90
N GLY A 55 2.08 0.03 -6.87
CA GLY A 55 1.65 -1.21 -6.25
C GLY A 55 0.88 -2.13 -7.19
N ILE A 56 0.05 -1.57 -8.07
CA ILE A 56 -0.62 -2.37 -9.11
C ILE A 56 0.42 -3.02 -10.02
N GLY A 57 1.45 -2.29 -10.41
CA GLY A 57 2.57 -2.84 -11.17
C GLY A 57 3.29 -3.95 -10.42
N TRP A 58 3.56 -3.74 -9.12
CA TRP A 58 4.19 -4.75 -8.28
C TRP A 58 3.36 -6.03 -8.15
N GLU A 59 2.02 -5.92 -8.17
CA GLU A 59 1.17 -7.11 -8.08
C GLU A 59 1.37 -8.06 -9.26
N PHE A 60 1.66 -7.55 -10.45
CA PHE A 60 2.04 -8.40 -11.59
C PHE A 60 3.36 -9.13 -11.31
N VAL A 61 4.34 -8.46 -10.73
CA VAL A 61 5.62 -9.08 -10.37
C VAL A 61 5.42 -10.15 -9.30
N TYR A 62 4.66 -9.85 -8.25
CA TYR A 62 4.41 -10.79 -7.16
C TYR A 62 3.62 -12.00 -7.64
N HIS A 63 2.65 -11.79 -8.51
CA HIS A 63 1.89 -12.91 -9.09
C HIS A 63 2.79 -13.80 -9.93
N GLY A 64 3.69 -13.22 -10.71
CA GLY A 64 4.71 -13.97 -11.43
C GLY A 64 5.60 -14.78 -10.50
N LEU A 65 6.10 -14.16 -9.43
CA LEU A 65 6.91 -14.86 -8.43
C LEU A 65 6.14 -15.98 -7.73
N GLN A 66 4.86 -15.78 -7.47
CA GLN A 66 3.99 -16.80 -6.88
C GLN A 66 3.93 -18.06 -7.74
N GLN A 67 3.95 -17.93 -9.07
CA GLN A 67 3.90 -19.09 -9.97
C GLN A 67 5.15 -19.97 -9.87
N PHE A 68 6.28 -19.44 -9.43
CA PHE A 68 7.51 -20.20 -9.24
C PHE A 68 7.56 -20.92 -7.90
N ARG A 69 6.67 -20.62 -6.96
CA ARG A 69 6.61 -21.33 -5.69
C ARG A 69 5.96 -22.70 -5.90
N TRP A 70 6.47 -23.68 -5.16
CA TRP A 70 5.93 -25.06 -5.20
C TRP A 70 4.44 -25.12 -4.87
N GLU A 71 4.04 -24.42 -3.80
CA GLU A 71 2.65 -24.40 -3.33
C GLU A 71 1.78 -23.37 -4.06
N LYS A 72 2.40 -22.48 -4.81
CA LYS A 72 1.72 -21.39 -5.53
C LYS A 72 0.85 -20.53 -4.62
N ASP A 73 1.22 -20.46 -3.35
CA ASP A 73 0.57 -19.61 -2.36
C ASP A 73 1.37 -18.29 -2.17
N TRP A 74 0.83 -17.41 -1.34
CA TRP A 74 1.51 -16.19 -0.94
C TRP A 74 1.50 -16.11 0.59
N PRO A 75 2.59 -16.50 1.27
CA PRO A 75 2.65 -16.44 2.73
C PRO A 75 2.38 -15.03 3.25
N THR A 76 1.72 -14.94 4.39
CA THR A 76 1.39 -13.66 5.03
C THR A 76 2.64 -12.81 5.28
N PHE A 77 3.74 -13.43 5.67
CA PHE A 77 5.00 -12.73 5.92
C PHE A 77 5.53 -12.01 4.68
N PHE A 78 5.26 -12.51 3.48
CA PHE A 78 5.67 -11.85 2.24
C PHE A 78 4.94 -10.51 2.06
N GLY A 79 3.69 -10.41 2.50
CA GLY A 79 2.98 -9.14 2.50
C GLY A 79 3.68 -8.08 3.34
N LEU A 80 4.35 -8.47 4.40
CA LEU A 80 5.14 -7.55 5.22
C LEU A 80 6.46 -7.19 4.54
N LEU A 81 7.16 -8.17 3.97
CA LEU A 81 8.46 -7.96 3.31
C LEU A 81 8.35 -7.09 2.06
N THR A 82 7.28 -7.21 1.30
CA THR A 82 7.09 -6.43 0.07
C THR A 82 7.01 -4.93 0.33
N GLY A 83 6.69 -4.52 1.54
CA GLY A 83 6.73 -3.10 1.94
C GLY A 83 8.12 -2.48 1.78
N ILE A 84 9.17 -3.26 1.96
CA ILE A 84 10.55 -2.77 1.87
C ILE A 84 10.87 -2.31 0.44
N ASN A 85 10.65 -3.17 -0.54
CA ASN A 85 10.96 -2.83 -1.93
C ASN A 85 10.00 -1.78 -2.50
N GLU A 86 8.72 -1.83 -2.14
CA GLU A 86 7.75 -0.84 -2.58
C GLU A 86 8.06 0.55 -2.00
N GLY A 87 8.36 0.62 -0.69
CA GLY A 87 8.72 1.88 -0.05
C GLY A 87 10.02 2.45 -0.59
N LEU A 88 11.00 1.60 -0.82
CA LEU A 88 12.28 2.03 -1.37
C LEU A 88 12.13 2.65 -2.77
N LEU A 89 11.34 2.04 -3.63
CA LEU A 89 11.09 2.58 -4.97
C LEU A 89 10.37 3.93 -4.91
N VAL A 90 9.33 4.05 -4.08
CA VAL A 90 8.61 5.31 -3.91
C VAL A 90 9.56 6.40 -3.41
N TRP A 91 10.41 6.08 -2.43
CA TRP A 91 11.38 7.04 -1.90
C TRP A 91 12.39 7.50 -2.95
N ILE A 92 12.91 6.58 -3.74
CA ILE A 92 13.84 6.90 -4.84
C ILE A 92 13.17 7.86 -5.83
N LEU A 93 11.92 7.58 -6.23
CA LEU A 93 11.19 8.43 -7.16
C LEU A 93 10.89 9.81 -6.57
N LEU A 94 10.58 9.90 -5.28
CA LEU A 94 10.38 11.18 -4.59
C LEU A 94 11.65 12.03 -4.62
N LYS A 95 12.80 11.44 -4.34
CA LYS A 95 14.08 12.14 -4.32
C LYS A 95 14.59 12.49 -5.74
N ALA A 96 14.22 11.70 -6.72
CA ALA A 96 14.54 11.99 -8.12
C ALA A 96 13.65 13.08 -8.74
N GLY A 97 12.61 13.53 -8.03
CA GLY A 97 11.68 14.52 -8.55
C GLY A 97 10.76 13.99 -9.63
N ALA A 98 10.60 12.67 -9.73
CA ALA A 98 9.78 12.03 -10.76
C ALA A 98 8.29 12.11 -10.49
N ILE A 99 7.88 12.44 -9.26
CA ILE A 99 6.48 12.50 -8.86
C ILE A 99 6.01 13.95 -8.93
N PRO A 100 5.06 14.27 -9.84
CA PRO A 100 4.59 15.65 -9.99
C PRO A 100 3.70 16.07 -8.82
N GLY A 101 3.70 17.37 -8.53
CA GLY A 101 2.84 17.96 -7.51
C GLY A 101 3.34 17.79 -6.07
N VAL A 102 4.48 17.17 -5.88
CA VAL A 102 5.12 17.01 -4.57
C VAL A 102 6.47 17.68 -4.61
N GLY A 103 6.73 18.55 -3.64
CA GLY A 103 8.03 19.17 -3.46
C GLY A 103 9.01 18.26 -2.73
N ASP A 104 9.89 18.85 -1.93
CA ASP A 104 10.82 18.09 -1.11
C ASP A 104 10.07 17.46 0.07
N VAL A 105 10.08 16.13 0.14
CA VAL A 105 9.41 15.38 1.21
C VAL A 105 10.46 14.97 2.23
N PRO A 106 10.31 15.39 3.51
CA PRO A 106 11.22 14.95 4.56
C PRO A 106 11.16 13.43 4.74
N LEU A 107 12.30 12.79 5.00
CA LEU A 107 12.37 11.36 5.23
C LEU A 107 11.46 10.90 6.39
N SER A 108 11.42 11.69 7.47
CA SER A 108 10.57 11.38 8.63
C SER A 108 9.09 11.32 8.26
N VAL A 109 8.62 12.27 7.47
CA VAL A 109 7.22 12.30 6.98
C VAL A 109 6.91 11.06 6.15
N PHE A 110 7.76 10.76 5.18
CA PHE A 110 7.58 9.59 4.33
C PHE A 110 7.59 8.29 5.12
N LEU A 111 8.57 8.11 6.02
CA LEU A 111 8.68 6.91 6.82
C LEU A 111 7.46 6.72 7.74
N ILE A 112 7.05 7.76 8.43
CA ILE A 112 5.87 7.67 9.32
C ILE A 112 4.64 7.30 8.50
N GLN A 113 4.37 8.02 7.43
CA GLN A 113 3.20 7.75 6.59
C GLN A 113 3.25 6.36 5.99
N PHE A 114 4.34 5.99 5.33
CA PHE A 114 4.44 4.73 4.61
C PHE A 114 4.37 3.53 5.56
N ILE A 115 5.19 3.53 6.60
CA ILE A 115 5.26 2.40 7.53
C ILE A 115 3.94 2.22 8.27
N THR A 116 3.36 3.28 8.79
CA THR A 116 2.10 3.19 9.53
C THR A 116 0.94 2.78 8.60
N THR A 117 0.87 3.34 7.41
CA THR A 117 -0.15 2.95 6.41
C THR A 117 0.00 1.47 6.05
N TRP A 118 1.23 1.03 5.79
CA TRP A 118 1.51 -0.36 5.46
C TRP A 118 1.08 -1.31 6.56
N LEU A 119 1.44 -0.99 7.81
CA LEU A 119 1.08 -1.81 8.97
C LEU A 119 -0.42 -1.85 9.20
N VAL A 120 -1.11 -0.72 9.08
CA VAL A 120 -2.57 -0.66 9.25
C VAL A 120 -3.26 -1.51 8.18
N ILE A 121 -2.87 -1.38 6.92
CA ILE A 121 -3.43 -2.20 5.83
C ILE A 121 -3.12 -3.68 6.07
N PHE A 122 -1.90 -4.01 6.46
CA PHE A 122 -1.50 -5.39 6.76
C PHE A 122 -2.38 -6.00 7.86
N LEU A 123 -2.58 -5.26 8.95
CA LEU A 123 -3.41 -5.74 10.05
C LEU A 123 -4.88 -5.88 9.64
N VAL A 124 -5.40 -4.95 8.86
CA VAL A 124 -6.80 -5.01 8.40
C VAL A 124 -7.02 -6.20 7.47
N VAL A 125 -6.11 -6.43 6.52
CA VAL A 125 -6.26 -7.53 5.57
C VAL A 125 -6.13 -8.90 6.24
N ASN A 126 -5.33 -9.02 7.29
CA ASN A 126 -5.12 -10.28 8.00
C ASN A 126 -6.04 -10.48 9.20
N GLY A 127 -6.88 -9.50 9.51
CA GLY A 127 -7.85 -9.57 10.60
C GLY A 127 -9.28 -9.36 10.09
N PRO A 128 -9.80 -8.13 10.15
CA PRO A 128 -11.21 -7.84 9.83
C PRO A 128 -11.64 -8.32 8.44
N VAL A 129 -10.80 -8.18 7.42
CA VAL A 129 -11.14 -8.60 6.04
C VAL A 129 -11.42 -10.10 5.99
N GLN A 130 -10.62 -10.90 6.68
CA GLN A 130 -10.81 -12.35 6.70
C GLN A 130 -12.07 -12.78 7.44
N ILE A 131 -12.54 -11.96 8.39
CA ILE A 131 -13.72 -12.25 9.17
C ILE A 131 -14.99 -11.81 8.44
N PHE A 132 -15.03 -10.57 7.97
CA PHE A 132 -16.23 -9.96 7.40
C PHE A 132 -16.42 -10.23 5.91
N PHE A 133 -15.33 -10.46 5.18
CA PHE A 133 -15.37 -10.69 3.74
C PHE A 133 -14.97 -12.13 3.43
N THR A 134 -15.90 -13.06 3.69
CA THR A 134 -15.66 -14.49 3.45
C THR A 134 -15.36 -14.79 1.98
N ARG A 135 -15.98 -14.05 1.07
CA ARG A 135 -15.68 -14.18 -0.37
C ARG A 135 -14.21 -13.89 -0.66
N TRP A 136 -13.66 -12.84 -0.06
CA TRP A 136 -12.23 -12.53 -0.20
C TRP A 136 -11.37 -13.71 0.24
N ARG A 137 -11.69 -14.28 1.39
CA ARG A 137 -10.92 -15.38 1.99
C ARG A 137 -10.94 -16.65 1.11
N PHE A 138 -12.06 -16.96 0.49
CA PHE A 138 -12.24 -18.22 -0.25
C PHE A 138 -12.19 -18.06 -1.77
N ARG A 139 -12.09 -16.89 -2.30
CA ARG A 139 -12.09 -16.59 -3.74
C ARG A 139 -10.82 -15.91 -4.22
N GLY A 140 -9.67 -16.29 -3.66
CA GLY A 140 -8.35 -15.81 -4.11
C GLY A 140 -8.12 -14.32 -3.93
N GLY A 141 -8.73 -13.70 -2.90
CA GLY A 141 -8.58 -12.29 -2.60
C GLY A 141 -9.54 -11.37 -3.36
N ARG A 142 -10.57 -11.91 -4.00
CA ARG A 142 -11.57 -11.10 -4.72
C ARG A 142 -12.68 -10.64 -3.80
N PHE A 143 -13.01 -9.34 -3.86
CA PHE A 143 -14.13 -8.78 -3.13
C PHE A 143 -15.46 -8.94 -3.88
N TRP A 144 -15.41 -9.01 -5.20
CA TRP A 144 -16.60 -9.19 -6.06
C TRP A 144 -16.40 -10.17 -7.21
#